data_81e3ac947cdf22d945140c0e34be96e6
#
_entry.id   81e3ac947cdf22d945140c0e34be96e6
#
_cell.length_a   1.000
_cell.length_b   1.000
_cell.length_c   1.000
_cell.angle_alpha   90.00
_cell.angle_beta   90.00
_cell.angle_gamma   90.00
#
_symmetry.space_group_name_H-M   'P 1'
#
loop_
_entity.id
_entity.type
_entity.pdbx_description
1 polymer ?
#
loop_
_entity_poly.entity_id
_entity_poly.type
_entity_poly.pdbx_seq_one_letter_code
_entity_poly.pdbx_strand_id
1 'polypeptide(L)'
;MKYTFNTLEEVKTAIEQWFITLGFDNKERAEKQYLKIIAEVGEMADALCKEDLENFKSEAGDVFVTIVGYCLQTNRKLYFDFTQRDGTIESLLKIICYYICNNSFTEALDYLQELCLRYNTNLLECATIAYNKIQGRLEREELSVKNGTVIKSGN
;
A
#
# COMPACT_ATOMS: atom_id res chain seq x y z
N MET A 1 -17.11 6.52 0.20
CA MET A 1 -16.33 5.49 0.92
C MET A 1 -16.85 5.38 2.35
N LYS A 2 -16.89 4.17 2.89
CA LYS A 2 -17.40 3.91 4.24
C LYS A 2 -16.46 4.41 5.33
N TYR A 3 -15.18 4.28 5.12
CA TYR A 3 -14.13 4.71 6.05
C TYR A 3 -13.40 5.92 5.50
N THR A 4 -13.13 6.89 6.35
CA THR A 4 -12.37 8.11 6.03
C THR A 4 -11.31 8.32 7.11
N PHE A 5 -10.18 8.90 6.70
CA PHE A 5 -9.05 9.16 7.57
C PHE A 5 -8.54 10.59 7.35
N ASN A 6 -8.08 11.22 8.41
CA ASN A 6 -7.53 12.58 8.34
C ASN A 6 -6.01 12.58 8.13
N THR A 7 -5.33 11.51 8.51
CA THR A 7 -3.87 11.40 8.42
C THR A 7 -3.44 10.03 7.93
N LEU A 8 -2.23 9.95 7.38
CA LEU A 8 -1.61 8.68 7.00
C LEU A 8 -1.34 7.79 8.21
N GLU A 9 -1.06 8.35 9.38
CA GLU A 9 -0.91 7.57 10.62
C GLU A 9 -2.21 6.84 10.98
N GLU A 10 -3.35 7.49 10.82
CA GLU A 10 -4.65 6.85 11.09
C GLU A 10 -4.91 5.68 10.16
N VAL A 11 -4.74 5.84 8.86
CA VAL A 11 -4.97 4.75 7.91
C VAL A 11 -3.92 3.64 8.05
N LYS A 12 -2.67 3.99 8.34
CA LYS A 12 -1.61 3.02 8.66
C LYS A 12 -2.01 2.14 9.84
N THR A 13 -2.46 2.75 10.94
CA THR A 13 -2.91 2.01 12.14
C THR A 13 -4.08 1.09 11.81
N ALA A 14 -5.04 1.54 11.02
CA ALA A 14 -6.17 0.71 10.58
C ALA A 14 -5.71 -0.48 9.72
N ILE A 15 -4.75 -0.28 8.82
CA ILE A 15 -4.15 -1.34 8.00
C ILE A 15 -3.40 -2.34 8.89
N GLU A 16 -2.58 -1.88 9.83
CA GLU A 16 -1.87 -2.75 10.77
C GLU A 16 -2.86 -3.62 11.56
N GLN A 17 -3.94 -3.03 12.04
CA GLN A 17 -4.99 -3.78 12.75
C GLN A 17 -5.67 -4.82 11.85
N TRP A 18 -5.87 -4.51 10.57
CA TRP A 18 -6.39 -5.47 9.59
C TRP A 18 -5.45 -6.68 9.44
N PHE A 19 -4.14 -6.46 9.30
CA PHE A 19 -3.14 -7.54 9.25
C PHE A 19 -3.15 -8.39 10.52
N ILE A 20 -3.22 -7.75 11.70
CA ILE A 20 -3.24 -8.43 13.00
C ILE A 20 -4.51 -9.30 13.12
N THR A 21 -5.66 -8.76 12.77
CA THR A 21 -6.94 -9.47 12.82
C THR A 21 -6.93 -10.74 11.96
N LEU A 22 -6.25 -10.70 10.82
CA LEU A 22 -6.11 -11.85 9.92
C LEU A 22 -4.97 -12.80 10.29
N GLY A 23 -4.17 -12.49 11.32
CA GLY A 23 -2.99 -13.27 11.68
C GLY A 23 -1.86 -13.16 10.68
N PHE A 24 -1.74 -12.01 10.00
CA PHE A 24 -0.75 -11.76 8.96
C PHE A 24 0.44 -10.91 9.43
N ASP A 25 0.53 -10.63 10.70
CA ASP A 25 1.56 -9.79 11.30
C ASP A 25 2.87 -10.52 11.63
N ASN A 26 3.01 -11.80 11.26
CA ASN A 26 4.16 -12.62 11.61
C ASN A 26 5.27 -12.54 10.55
N LYS A 27 6.50 -12.74 11.01
CA LYS A 27 7.73 -12.62 10.20
C LYS A 27 7.83 -13.66 9.09
N GLU A 28 7.23 -14.84 9.24
CA GLU A 28 7.25 -15.91 8.24
C GLU A 28 6.57 -15.51 6.93
N ARG A 29 5.73 -14.49 6.97
CA ARG A 29 5.04 -13.96 5.78
C ARG A 29 5.81 -12.87 5.04
N ALA A 30 6.92 -12.39 5.60
CA ALA A 30 7.60 -11.21 5.10
C ALA A 30 8.12 -11.36 3.66
N GLU A 31 8.66 -12.53 3.30
CA GLU A 31 9.13 -12.76 1.94
C GLU A 31 8.01 -12.63 0.91
N LYS A 32 6.88 -13.29 1.15
CA LYS A 32 5.71 -13.19 0.25
C LYS A 32 5.14 -11.77 0.22
N GLN A 33 5.16 -11.09 1.36
CA GLN A 33 4.72 -9.69 1.44
C GLN A 33 5.61 -8.78 0.60
N TYR A 34 6.93 -9.00 0.60
CA TYR A 34 7.84 -8.25 -0.24
C TYR A 34 7.57 -8.47 -1.74
N LEU A 35 7.32 -9.71 -2.15
CA LEU A 35 6.92 -10.02 -3.53
C LEU A 35 5.64 -9.28 -3.92
N LYS A 36 4.71 -9.15 -2.97
CA LYS A 36 3.49 -8.37 -3.18
C LYS A 36 3.78 -6.88 -3.41
N ILE A 37 4.72 -6.28 -2.67
CA ILE A 37 5.11 -4.88 -2.91
C ILE A 37 5.54 -4.70 -4.37
N ILE A 38 6.40 -5.58 -4.87
CA ILE A 38 6.90 -5.50 -6.24
C ILE A 38 5.76 -5.68 -7.25
N ALA A 39 4.85 -6.62 -7.01
CA ALA A 39 3.69 -6.84 -7.86
C ALA A 39 2.78 -5.59 -7.94
N GLU A 40 2.50 -4.95 -6.81
CA GLU A 40 1.64 -3.76 -6.77
C GLU A 40 2.33 -2.55 -7.44
N VAL A 41 3.64 -2.40 -7.31
CA VAL A 41 4.40 -1.38 -8.06
C VAL A 41 4.25 -1.60 -9.57
N GLY A 42 4.30 -2.86 -10.02
CA GLY A 42 4.09 -3.21 -11.42
C GLY A 42 2.66 -2.87 -11.91
N GLU A 43 1.65 -3.19 -11.10
CA GLU A 43 0.25 -2.86 -11.43
C GLU A 43 0.02 -1.35 -11.45
N MET A 44 0.63 -0.61 -10.54
CA MET A 44 0.61 0.85 -10.54
C MET A 44 1.24 1.43 -11.82
N ALA A 45 2.38 0.93 -12.23
CA ALA A 45 3.04 1.35 -13.46
C ALA A 45 2.20 1.01 -14.70
N ASP A 46 1.55 -0.15 -14.74
CA ASP A 46 0.65 -0.55 -15.82
C ASP A 46 -0.57 0.40 -15.93
N ALA A 47 -1.14 0.80 -14.79
CA ALA A 47 -2.22 1.79 -14.77
C ALA A 47 -1.79 3.13 -15.38
N LEU A 48 -0.56 3.58 -15.09
CA LEU A 48 0.00 4.79 -15.71
C LEU A 48 0.22 4.62 -17.22
N CYS A 49 0.70 3.47 -17.66
CA CYS A 49 0.85 3.15 -19.09
C CYS A 49 -0.49 3.25 -19.85
N LYS A 50 -1.57 2.86 -19.19
CA LYS A 50 -2.93 2.86 -19.76
C LYS A 50 -3.67 4.20 -19.56
N GLU A 51 -3.03 5.16 -18.91
CA GLU A 51 -3.65 6.43 -18.51
C GLU A 51 -4.95 6.25 -17.70
N ASP A 52 -5.06 5.16 -16.95
CA ASP A 52 -6.18 4.82 -16.08
C ASP A 52 -5.95 5.38 -14.68
N LEU A 53 -6.32 6.65 -14.48
CA LEU A 53 -6.04 7.36 -13.23
C LEU A 53 -6.85 6.83 -12.05
N GLU A 54 -8.04 6.31 -12.26
CA GLU A 54 -8.82 5.71 -11.17
C GLU A 54 -8.17 4.40 -10.68
N ASN A 55 -7.71 3.58 -11.63
CA ASN A 55 -6.95 2.39 -11.28
C ASN A 55 -5.59 2.75 -10.66
N PHE A 56 -4.91 3.79 -11.16
CA PHE A 56 -3.67 4.28 -10.55
C PHE A 56 -3.85 4.60 -9.05
N LYS A 57 -4.92 5.30 -8.67
CA LYS A 57 -5.20 5.60 -7.27
C LYS A 57 -5.34 4.33 -6.43
N SER A 58 -6.05 3.34 -6.95
CA SER A 58 -6.22 2.04 -6.29
C SER A 58 -4.88 1.33 -6.10
N GLU A 59 -4.08 1.27 -7.17
CA GLU A 59 -2.80 0.54 -7.14
C GLU A 59 -1.73 1.26 -6.30
N ALA A 60 -1.68 2.59 -6.34
CA ALA A 60 -0.82 3.36 -5.45
C ALA A 60 -1.19 3.12 -3.97
N GLY A 61 -2.47 3.00 -3.68
CA GLY A 61 -2.95 2.61 -2.35
C GLY A 61 -2.54 1.19 -1.98
N ASP A 62 -2.59 0.25 -2.91
CA ASP A 62 -2.16 -1.14 -2.68
C ASP A 62 -0.64 -1.23 -2.43
N VAL A 63 0.17 -0.40 -3.09
CA VAL A 63 1.60 -0.25 -2.76
C VAL A 63 1.77 0.18 -1.29
N PHE A 64 1.01 1.19 -0.86
CA PHE A 64 1.05 1.65 0.54
C PHE A 64 0.66 0.53 1.52
N VAL A 65 -0.45 -0.16 1.29
CA VAL A 65 -0.93 -1.27 2.13
C VAL A 65 0.11 -2.38 2.23
N THR A 66 0.70 -2.78 1.12
CA THR A 66 1.71 -3.86 1.10
C THR A 66 2.99 -3.47 1.83
N ILE A 67 3.43 -2.21 1.72
CA ILE A 67 4.57 -1.68 2.48
C ILE A 67 4.27 -1.65 3.98
N VAL A 68 3.10 -1.18 4.39
CA VAL A 68 2.69 -1.18 5.82
C VAL A 68 2.73 -2.60 6.38
N GLY A 69 2.17 -3.57 5.66
CA GLY A 69 2.19 -4.97 6.07
C GLY A 69 3.61 -5.53 6.23
N TYR A 70 4.49 -5.26 5.28
CA TYR A 70 5.89 -5.70 5.35
C TYR A 70 6.63 -5.06 6.53
N CYS A 71 6.45 -3.77 6.75
CA CYS A 71 7.05 -3.07 7.87
C CYS A 71 6.56 -3.61 9.22
N LEU A 72 5.27 -3.93 9.33
CA LEU A 72 4.70 -4.57 10.52
C LEU A 72 5.35 -5.94 10.78
N GLN A 73 5.42 -6.79 9.75
CA GLN A 73 5.99 -8.14 9.83
C GLN A 73 7.49 -8.15 10.16
N THR A 74 8.22 -7.12 9.78
CA THR A 74 9.68 -7.00 9.98
C THR A 74 10.06 -6.01 11.07
N ASN A 75 9.07 -5.50 11.81
CA ASN A 75 9.26 -4.52 12.89
C ASN A 75 10.04 -3.27 12.45
N ARG A 76 9.70 -2.75 11.27
CA ARG A 76 10.24 -1.50 10.72
C ARG A 76 9.28 -0.36 10.98
N LYS A 77 9.81 0.80 11.37
CA LYS A 77 9.01 2.01 11.56
C LYS A 77 8.85 2.75 10.24
N LEU A 78 7.68 3.35 10.05
CA LEU A 78 7.39 4.26 8.96
C LEU A 78 7.13 5.67 9.50
N TYR A 79 7.71 6.65 8.86
CA TYR A 79 7.50 8.07 9.15
C TYR A 79 6.94 8.75 7.89
N PHE A 80 6.08 9.74 8.11
CA PHE A 80 5.44 10.50 7.04
C PHE A 80 5.82 11.97 7.16
N ASP A 81 6.99 12.32 6.63
CA ASP A 81 7.51 13.67 6.56
C ASP A 81 7.81 13.98 5.10
N PHE A 82 6.78 14.43 4.39
CA PHE A 82 6.83 14.62 2.95
C PHE A 82 7.42 15.98 2.60
N THR A 83 8.36 15.96 1.66
CA THR A 83 8.94 17.15 1.06
C THR A 83 8.66 17.16 -0.43
N GLN A 84 8.59 18.37 -1.01
CA GLN A 84 8.45 18.50 -2.45
C GLN A 84 9.65 17.87 -3.16
N ARG A 85 9.38 17.05 -4.18
CA ARG A 85 10.41 16.37 -4.98
C ARG A 85 10.28 16.78 -6.45
N ASP A 86 11.43 17.00 -7.07
CA ASP A 86 11.52 17.30 -8.48
C ASP A 86 11.80 16.04 -9.30
N GLY A 87 11.63 16.14 -10.59
CA GLY A 87 11.96 15.06 -11.52
C GLY A 87 10.81 14.70 -12.45
N THR A 88 11.12 13.87 -13.41
CA THR A 88 10.15 13.28 -14.34
C THR A 88 9.44 12.09 -13.70
N ILE A 89 8.32 11.66 -14.26
CA ILE A 89 7.61 10.44 -13.82
C ILE A 89 8.57 9.23 -13.84
N GLU A 90 9.36 9.08 -14.90
CA GLU A 90 10.36 8.02 -15.00
C GLU A 90 11.35 8.08 -13.83
N SER A 91 11.92 9.25 -13.52
CA SER A 91 12.89 9.40 -12.43
C SER A 91 12.26 9.13 -11.07
N LEU A 92 11.03 9.58 -10.83
CA LEU A 92 10.30 9.30 -9.58
C LEU A 92 10.09 7.79 -9.39
N LEU A 93 9.67 7.08 -10.43
CA LEU A 93 9.47 5.63 -10.38
C LEU A 93 10.79 4.88 -10.13
N LYS A 94 11.88 5.27 -10.79
CA LYS A 94 13.21 4.68 -10.54
C LYS A 94 13.64 4.87 -9.09
N ILE A 95 13.42 6.04 -8.52
CA ILE A 95 13.79 6.36 -7.14
C ILE A 95 12.92 5.57 -6.16
N ILE A 96 11.61 5.46 -6.41
CA ILE A 96 10.71 4.63 -5.60
C ILE A 96 11.21 3.19 -5.57
N CYS A 97 11.50 2.61 -6.73
CA CYS A 97 12.02 1.23 -6.84
C CYS A 97 13.35 1.09 -6.11
N TYR A 98 14.26 2.05 -6.25
CA TYR A 98 15.55 2.05 -5.56
C TYR A 98 15.37 1.97 -4.04
N TYR A 99 14.53 2.82 -3.47
CA TYR A 99 14.30 2.83 -2.03
C TYR A 99 13.58 1.57 -1.54
N ILE A 100 12.63 1.03 -2.31
CA ILE A 100 11.98 -0.26 -1.99
C ILE A 100 13.04 -1.38 -1.95
N CYS A 101 13.91 -1.46 -2.95
CA CYS A 101 14.96 -2.47 -3.02
C CYS A 101 15.97 -2.38 -1.86
N ASN A 102 16.13 -1.21 -1.27
CA ASN A 102 17.02 -0.99 -0.12
C ASN A 102 16.28 -0.99 1.23
N ASN A 103 15.03 -1.38 1.27
CA ASN A 103 14.19 -1.36 2.49
C ASN A 103 14.08 0.03 3.13
N SER A 104 14.22 1.10 2.34
CA SER A 104 14.06 2.49 2.77
C SER A 104 12.63 2.96 2.47
N PHE A 105 11.67 2.41 3.19
CA PHE A 105 10.25 2.59 2.87
C PHE A 105 9.71 3.98 3.19
N THR A 106 10.23 4.64 4.20
CA THR A 106 9.86 6.04 4.50
C THR A 106 10.17 6.94 3.29
N GLU A 107 11.36 6.80 2.72
CA GLU A 107 11.79 7.54 1.53
C GLU A 107 11.00 7.14 0.29
N ALA A 108 10.74 5.85 0.11
CA ALA A 108 9.91 5.36 -0.99
C ALA A 108 8.51 6.00 -0.97
N LEU A 109 7.89 6.10 0.20
CA LEU A 109 6.56 6.70 0.36
C LEU A 109 6.57 8.23 0.16
N ASP A 110 7.66 8.92 0.51
CA ASP A 110 7.83 10.34 0.20
C ASP A 110 7.78 10.58 -1.32
N TYR A 111 8.51 9.80 -2.10
CA TYR A 111 8.48 9.89 -3.56
C TYR A 111 7.16 9.38 -4.16
N LEU A 112 6.52 8.40 -3.55
CA LEU A 112 5.19 7.95 -3.97
C LEU A 112 4.14 9.05 -3.77
N GLN A 113 4.21 9.79 -2.67
CA GLN A 113 3.36 10.97 -2.46
C GLN A 113 3.54 11.98 -3.59
N GLU A 114 4.78 12.28 -3.97
CA GLU A 114 5.04 13.20 -5.09
C GLU A 114 4.47 12.68 -6.41
N LEU A 115 4.62 11.38 -6.67
CA LEU A 115 4.01 10.76 -7.86
C LEU A 115 2.48 10.93 -7.85
N CYS A 116 1.83 10.72 -6.72
CA CYS A 116 0.39 10.93 -6.57
C CYS A 116 0.01 12.39 -6.87
N LEU A 117 0.76 13.36 -6.34
CA LEU A 117 0.50 14.79 -6.57
C LEU A 117 0.56 15.18 -8.05
N ARG A 118 1.42 14.53 -8.86
CA ARG A 118 1.50 14.74 -10.31
C ARG A 118 0.23 14.34 -11.05
N TYR A 119 -0.60 13.50 -10.43
CA TYR A 119 -1.87 13.00 -10.98
C TYR A 119 -3.09 13.50 -10.20
N ASN A 120 -2.97 14.67 -9.55
CA ASN A 120 -4.05 15.35 -8.84
C ASN A 120 -4.70 14.51 -7.73
N THR A 121 -3.92 13.67 -7.08
CA THR A 121 -4.30 12.91 -5.90
C THR A 121 -3.21 13.02 -4.84
N ASN A 122 -3.35 12.32 -3.73
CA ASN A 122 -2.34 12.24 -2.69
C ASN A 122 -2.34 10.83 -2.08
N LEU A 123 -1.28 10.50 -1.36
CA LEU A 123 -1.13 9.15 -0.80
C LEU A 123 -2.22 8.83 0.22
N LEU A 124 -2.72 9.80 0.98
CA LEU A 124 -3.82 9.59 1.93
C LEU A 124 -5.10 9.16 1.21
N GLU A 125 -5.46 9.81 0.11
CA GLU A 125 -6.62 9.42 -0.71
C GLU A 125 -6.45 7.99 -1.23
N CYS A 126 -5.31 7.67 -1.82
CA CYS A 126 -5.01 6.35 -2.37
C CYS A 126 -5.05 5.25 -1.29
N ALA A 127 -4.40 5.50 -0.15
CA ALA A 127 -4.40 4.57 0.99
C ALA A 127 -5.81 4.35 1.56
N THR A 128 -6.63 5.40 1.61
CA THR A 128 -8.03 5.31 2.04
C THR A 128 -8.86 4.45 1.08
N ILE A 129 -8.68 4.62 -0.22
CA ILE A 129 -9.34 3.77 -1.24
C ILE A 129 -8.95 2.30 -1.04
N ALA A 130 -7.65 2.01 -0.88
CA ALA A 130 -7.15 0.66 -0.69
C ALA A 130 -7.67 0.03 0.61
N TYR A 131 -7.68 0.79 1.72
CA TYR A 131 -8.23 0.30 2.98
C TYR A 131 -9.72 -0.07 2.85
N ASN A 132 -10.52 0.80 2.24
CA ASN A 132 -11.94 0.50 2.01
C ASN A 132 -12.13 -0.76 1.17
N LYS A 133 -11.26 -1.00 0.19
CA LYS A 133 -11.27 -2.21 -0.64
C LYS A 133 -11.00 -3.47 0.18
N ILE A 134 -9.93 -3.51 0.97
CA ILE A 134 -9.55 -4.69 1.76
C ILE A 134 -10.52 -4.94 2.92
N GLN A 135 -10.94 -3.89 3.62
CA GLN A 135 -11.90 -3.99 4.71
C GLN A 135 -13.28 -4.40 4.21
N GLY A 136 -13.70 -3.88 3.06
CA GLY A 136 -14.95 -4.28 2.42
C GLY A 136 -14.98 -5.77 2.06
N ARG A 137 -13.87 -6.34 1.58
CA ARG A 137 -13.76 -7.79 1.33
C ARG A 137 -13.92 -8.60 2.60
N LEU A 138 -13.32 -8.15 3.70
CA LEU A 138 -13.44 -8.82 4.99
C LEU A 138 -14.88 -8.77 5.51
N GLU A 139 -15.53 -7.62 5.43
CA GLU A 139 -16.91 -7.42 5.90
C GLU A 139 -17.94 -8.22 5.09
N ARG A 140 -17.69 -8.43 3.79
CA ARG A 140 -18.55 -9.28 2.94
C ARG A 140 -18.25 -10.77 3.06
N GLU A 141 -17.39 -11.16 4.01
CA GLU A 141 -16.94 -12.55 4.21
C GLU A 141 -16.25 -13.17 2.98
N GLU A 142 -15.81 -12.36 2.05
CA GLU A 142 -14.99 -12.77 0.91
C GLU A 142 -13.60 -13.24 1.37
N LEU A 143 -13.20 -12.83 2.56
CA LEU A 143 -12.02 -13.28 3.28
C LEU A 143 -12.47 -13.81 4.64
N SER A 144 -12.18 -15.05 4.94
CA SER A 144 -12.39 -15.63 6.27
C SER A 144 -11.07 -16.13 6.82
N VAL A 145 -10.92 -16.06 8.14
CA VAL A 145 -9.79 -16.69 8.83
C VAL A 145 -10.27 -18.01 9.41
N LYS A 146 -9.75 -19.13 8.90
CA LYS A 146 -10.01 -20.46 9.44
C LYS A 146 -8.69 -21.08 9.83
N ASN A 147 -8.53 -21.40 11.13
CA ASN A 147 -7.30 -21.99 11.68
C ASN A 147 -6.04 -21.15 11.34
N GLY A 148 -6.12 -19.83 11.44
CA GLY A 148 -5.02 -18.91 11.13
C GLY A 148 -4.69 -18.77 9.65
N THR A 149 -5.52 -19.31 8.76
CA THR A 149 -5.36 -19.20 7.30
C THR A 149 -6.50 -18.40 6.71
N VAL A 150 -6.17 -17.40 5.90
CA VAL A 150 -7.19 -16.67 5.12
C VAL A 150 -7.68 -17.55 3.98
N ILE A 151 -8.98 -17.72 3.96
CA ILE A 151 -9.69 -18.38 2.88
C ILE A 151 -10.47 -17.29 2.13
N LYS A 152 -10.22 -17.13 0.83
CA LYS A 152 -11.14 -16.39 -0.01
C LYS A 152 -12.36 -17.26 -0.21
N SER A 153 -13.56 -16.73 0.08
CA SER A 153 -14.80 -17.40 -0.28
C SER A 153 -14.80 -17.55 -1.80
N GLY A 154 -14.93 -18.78 -2.27
CA GLY A 154 -14.67 -19.17 -3.62
C GLY A 154 -15.49 -18.46 -4.69
N ASN A 155 -14.93 -18.44 -5.87
CA ASN A 155 -15.66 -18.39 -7.13
C ASN A 155 -16.15 -19.76 -7.48
#